data_52dfcaa6fad65f3a6812c8549bbb57f8
#
_entry.id   52dfcaa6fad65f3a6812c8549bbb57f8
#
_cell.length_a   1.000
_cell.length_b   1.000
_cell.length_c   1.000
_cell.angle_alpha   90.00
_cell.angle_beta   90.00
_cell.angle_gamma   90.00
#
_symmetry.space_group_name_H-M   'P 1'
#
loop_
_entity.id
_entity.type
_entity.pdbx_description
1 polymer ?
#
loop_
_entity_poly.entity_id
_entity_poly.type
_entity_poly.pdbx_seq_one_letter_code
_entity_poly.pdbx_strand_id
1 'polypeptide(L)'
;SMLYAYDESFEKYNVENGNFTTEQKLTDNQRTRLEKEKVTIYENFYKDEDADTDLDSEPESTIRLFKNRTEVNLVCLMKGKMPQQKDEIAIDRMYADNNDLQVGDVISVDKKELTVTGLVALSDYSALFSNSSDMMFDAVKFGVGIMTEEGYDAITDDHIKYCYSWKYDTEPKDENEEKEWSDDFVEVLAAHSSLTGYLPRYGNQAIKFTGDDMGGDKAMVEILLYILIAIMAFIFAVTTNNTIVKEASVIGTLRASGYTRRELLLHYLSLPVLITILSAVIGNILGYTVFKDICAGMYYGSYSLPTYQ
;
A
#
# COMPACT_ATOMS: atom_id res chain seq x y z
N SER A 1 -8.54 6.53 6.92
CA SER A 1 -8.83 5.51 5.90
C SER A 1 -7.54 4.78 5.53
N MET A 2 -7.62 3.65 4.83
CA MET A 2 -6.45 2.85 4.41
C MET A 2 -5.48 3.67 3.55
N LEU A 3 -5.97 4.46 2.60
CA LEU A 3 -5.12 5.38 1.81
C LEU A 3 -4.31 6.34 2.68
N TYR A 4 -4.93 6.93 3.70
CA TYR A 4 -4.20 7.81 4.61
C TYR A 4 -3.07 7.07 5.36
N ALA A 5 -3.34 5.84 5.82
CA ALA A 5 -2.32 5.03 6.49
C ALA A 5 -1.19 4.62 5.52
N TYR A 6 -1.53 4.35 4.26
CA TYR A 6 -0.56 4.08 3.21
C TYR A 6 0.33 5.30 2.96
N ASP A 7 -0.24 6.49 2.76
CA ASP A 7 0.52 7.73 2.56
C ASP A 7 1.39 8.08 3.78
N GLU A 8 0.86 7.94 5.01
CA GLU A 8 1.59 8.17 6.26
C GLU A 8 2.77 7.19 6.43
N SER A 9 2.65 5.98 5.85
CA SER A 9 3.71 4.97 5.92
C SER A 9 5.00 5.42 5.25
N PHE A 10 4.94 6.28 4.23
CA PHE A 10 6.13 6.77 3.54
C PHE A 10 7.02 7.63 4.43
N GLU A 11 6.43 8.49 5.24
CA GLU A 11 7.17 9.28 6.22
C GLU A 11 7.62 8.40 7.41
N LYS A 12 6.70 7.61 7.96
CA LYS A 12 6.94 6.78 9.15
C LYS A 12 8.04 5.76 8.95
N TYR A 13 8.12 5.14 7.78
CA TYR A 13 9.13 4.12 7.45
C TYR A 13 10.24 4.65 6.54
N ASN A 14 10.32 5.97 6.38
CA ASN A 14 11.32 6.64 5.55
C ASN A 14 11.50 5.96 4.19
N VAL A 15 10.38 5.78 3.47
CA VAL A 15 10.39 5.12 2.16
C VAL A 15 11.21 5.92 1.16
N GLU A 16 12.02 5.22 0.38
CA GLU A 16 12.88 5.79 -0.66
C GLU A 16 12.12 6.65 -1.68
N ASN A 17 12.81 7.61 -2.31
CA ASN A 17 12.31 8.30 -3.50
C ASN A 17 12.60 7.49 -4.78
N GLY A 18 13.43 6.48 -4.68
CA GLY A 18 13.70 5.49 -5.69
C GLY A 18 14.95 4.68 -5.38
N ASN A 19 15.24 3.73 -6.25
CA ASN A 19 16.45 2.91 -6.16
C ASN A 19 17.14 2.76 -7.52
N PHE A 20 18.41 2.46 -7.47
CA PHE A 20 19.18 2.13 -8.64
C PHE A 20 20.16 0.98 -8.36
N THR A 21 20.51 0.24 -9.37
CA THR A 21 21.47 -0.85 -9.29
C THR A 21 22.70 -0.55 -10.13
N THR A 22 23.85 -1.02 -9.65
CA THR A 22 25.14 -0.89 -10.36
C THR A 22 25.77 -2.26 -10.54
N GLU A 23 26.64 -2.38 -11.54
CA GLU A 23 27.38 -3.62 -11.79
C GLU A 23 28.37 -3.93 -10.67
N GLN A 24 28.92 -2.89 -10.03
CA GLN A 24 29.88 -2.99 -8.94
C GLN A 24 29.51 -2.03 -7.83
N LYS A 25 29.96 -2.33 -6.62
CA LYS A 25 29.78 -1.43 -5.47
C LYS A 25 30.36 -0.04 -5.77
N LEU A 26 29.61 1.01 -5.44
CA LEU A 26 30.09 2.39 -5.56
C LEU A 26 31.29 2.64 -4.68
N THR A 27 32.27 3.36 -5.21
CA THR A 27 33.38 3.90 -4.42
C THR A 27 32.90 5.13 -3.63
N ASP A 28 33.60 5.45 -2.54
CA ASP A 28 33.30 6.63 -1.72
C ASP A 28 33.32 7.93 -2.54
N ASN A 29 34.22 8.03 -3.51
CA ASN A 29 34.29 9.18 -4.41
C ASN A 29 33.07 9.30 -5.32
N GLN A 30 32.57 8.18 -5.86
CA GLN A 30 31.36 8.16 -6.67
C GLN A 30 30.16 8.56 -5.81
N ARG A 31 30.00 7.93 -4.64
CA ARG A 31 28.91 8.25 -3.71
C ARG A 31 28.90 9.74 -3.34
N THR A 32 30.06 10.28 -2.88
CA THR A 32 30.18 11.70 -2.52
C THR A 32 29.86 12.63 -3.70
N ARG A 33 30.14 12.20 -4.93
CA ARG A 33 29.83 13.00 -6.13
C ARG A 33 28.34 13.00 -6.43
N LEU A 34 27.68 11.86 -6.33
CA LEU A 34 26.23 11.71 -6.53
C LEU A 34 25.43 12.48 -5.47
N GLU A 35 25.87 12.46 -4.22
CA GLU A 35 25.22 13.16 -3.12
C GLU A 35 25.28 14.70 -3.24
N LYS A 36 26.07 15.26 -4.16
CA LYS A 36 26.02 16.70 -4.50
C LYS A 36 24.74 17.13 -5.18
N GLU A 37 23.99 16.18 -5.74
CA GLU A 37 22.67 16.41 -6.36
C GLU A 37 21.53 16.55 -5.34
N LYS A 38 21.85 16.87 -4.10
CA LYS A 38 20.89 17.03 -2.99
C LYS A 38 20.08 15.76 -2.71
N VAL A 39 20.77 14.64 -2.77
CA VAL A 39 20.25 13.32 -2.42
C VAL A 39 21.14 12.68 -1.37
N THR A 40 20.56 11.88 -0.51
CA THR A 40 21.28 10.96 0.37
C THR A 40 21.12 9.55 -0.19
N ILE A 41 22.22 8.80 -0.31
CA ILE A 41 22.27 7.46 -0.88
C ILE A 41 22.49 6.45 0.24
N TYR A 42 21.69 5.38 0.23
CA TYR A 42 21.74 4.29 1.21
C TYR A 42 22.04 2.98 0.51
N GLU A 43 22.92 2.15 1.10
CA GLU A 43 23.12 0.78 0.64
C GLU A 43 21.89 -0.06 0.98
N ASN A 44 21.26 -0.64 -0.03
CA ASN A 44 20.10 -1.50 0.11
C ASN A 44 20.30 -2.77 -0.74
N PHE A 45 21.47 -3.39 -0.57
CA PHE A 45 21.87 -4.58 -1.32
C PHE A 45 20.97 -5.74 -0.99
N TYR A 46 20.67 -6.55 -2.00
CA TYR A 46 19.85 -7.74 -1.81
C TYR A 46 20.40 -8.94 -2.58
N LYS A 47 19.93 -10.11 -2.19
CA LYS A 47 20.17 -11.39 -2.85
C LYS A 47 18.82 -12.04 -3.11
N ASP A 48 18.56 -12.48 -4.34
CA ASP A 48 17.38 -13.27 -4.68
C ASP A 48 17.77 -14.73 -4.64
N GLU A 49 17.24 -15.47 -3.65
CA GLU A 49 17.61 -16.85 -3.38
C GLU A 49 16.38 -17.77 -3.44
N ASP A 50 16.64 -18.99 -3.91
CA ASP A 50 15.64 -20.05 -3.93
C ASP A 50 15.23 -20.41 -2.50
N ALA A 51 13.92 -20.55 -2.28
CA ALA A 51 13.34 -20.92 -1.01
C ALA A 51 12.46 -22.17 -1.14
N ASP A 52 12.70 -23.09 -0.22
CA ASP A 52 11.95 -24.33 -0.03
C ASP A 52 11.25 -24.22 1.33
N THR A 53 9.93 -24.10 1.29
CA THR A 53 9.11 -23.78 2.46
C THR A 53 8.55 -25.00 3.16
N ASP A 54 8.50 -26.15 2.50
CA ASP A 54 8.02 -27.43 3.05
C ASP A 54 9.16 -28.45 3.30
N LEU A 55 10.40 -28.06 2.98
CA LEU A 55 11.63 -28.84 3.19
C LEU A 55 11.68 -30.17 2.42
N ASP A 56 11.07 -30.21 1.25
CA ASP A 56 11.09 -31.38 0.36
C ASP A 56 12.31 -31.43 -0.58
N SER A 57 13.16 -30.40 -0.52
CA SER A 57 14.37 -30.16 -1.33
C SER A 57 14.11 -29.68 -2.76
N GLU A 58 12.88 -29.31 -3.10
CA GLU A 58 12.50 -28.66 -4.36
C GLU A 58 12.05 -27.21 -4.08
N PRO A 59 12.81 -26.18 -4.48
CA PRO A 59 12.42 -24.80 -4.23
C PRO A 59 11.14 -24.42 -4.99
N GLU A 60 10.14 -23.87 -4.30
CA GLU A 60 8.88 -23.45 -4.89
C GLU A 60 8.81 -21.94 -5.13
N SER A 61 9.68 -21.18 -4.48
CA SER A 61 9.63 -19.72 -4.44
C SER A 61 11.01 -19.09 -4.40
N THR A 62 11.02 -17.76 -4.50
CA THR A 62 12.22 -16.94 -4.34
C THR A 62 12.02 -15.96 -3.19
N ILE A 63 13.00 -15.82 -2.33
CA ILE A 63 13.03 -14.80 -1.29
C ILE A 63 14.13 -13.79 -1.59
N ARG A 64 13.75 -12.50 -1.65
CA ARG A 64 14.67 -11.39 -1.71
C ARG A 64 15.16 -11.04 -0.31
N LEU A 65 16.42 -11.32 -0.05
CA LEU A 65 17.05 -11.13 1.24
C LEU A 65 17.69 -9.76 1.38
N PHE A 66 17.40 -9.08 2.49
CA PHE A 66 18.04 -7.83 2.89
C PHE A 66 18.67 -7.96 4.28
N LYS A 67 19.70 -7.17 4.54
CA LYS A 67 20.09 -6.86 5.92
C LYS A 67 19.02 -6.02 6.60
N ASN A 68 18.93 -6.08 7.93
CA ASN A 68 18.02 -5.22 8.68
C ASN A 68 18.30 -3.74 8.37
N ARG A 69 17.27 -3.03 7.95
CA ARG A 69 17.33 -1.62 7.49
C ARG A 69 17.00 -0.67 8.63
N THR A 70 17.88 0.28 8.90
CA THR A 70 17.80 1.20 10.04
C THR A 70 17.70 2.68 9.65
N GLU A 71 17.87 3.00 8.36
CA GLU A 71 17.91 4.40 7.89
C GLU A 71 16.83 4.68 6.86
N VAL A 72 16.67 3.83 5.85
CA VAL A 72 15.69 3.96 4.75
C VAL A 72 14.88 2.67 4.64
N ASN A 73 13.66 2.76 4.14
CA ASN A 73 12.76 1.61 3.96
C ASN A 73 12.65 0.77 5.25
N LEU A 74 12.33 1.44 6.35
CA LEU A 74 12.30 0.82 7.67
C LEU A 74 11.28 -0.32 7.74
N VAL A 75 11.63 -1.35 8.48
CA VAL A 75 10.82 -2.56 8.60
C VAL A 75 9.75 -2.40 9.68
N CYS A 76 8.51 -2.75 9.38
CA CYS A 76 7.44 -2.84 10.35
C CYS A 76 7.30 -4.30 10.84
N LEU A 77 7.65 -4.55 12.10
CA LEU A 77 7.41 -5.85 12.72
C LEU A 77 5.92 -6.01 13.04
N MET A 78 5.29 -7.04 12.46
CA MET A 78 3.87 -7.35 12.62
C MET A 78 3.61 -8.40 13.70
N LYS A 79 4.48 -9.41 13.75
CA LYS A 79 4.36 -10.53 14.72
C LYS A 79 5.74 -11.12 15.01
N GLY A 80 5.95 -11.62 16.22
CA GLY A 80 7.21 -12.25 16.61
C GLY A 80 8.29 -11.24 17.00
N LYS A 81 9.53 -11.48 16.58
CA LYS A 81 10.69 -10.62 16.84
C LYS A 81 11.59 -10.50 15.61
N MET A 82 12.34 -9.41 15.52
CA MET A 82 13.39 -9.28 14.51
C MET A 82 14.51 -10.31 14.74
N PRO A 83 15.16 -10.81 13.67
CA PRO A 83 16.27 -11.75 13.76
C PRO A 83 17.42 -11.21 14.63
N GLN A 84 17.98 -12.07 15.45
CA GLN A 84 19.11 -11.78 16.34
C GLN A 84 20.30 -12.72 16.11
N GLN A 85 20.06 -13.86 15.46
CA GLN A 85 21.06 -14.87 15.15
C GLN A 85 21.20 -15.01 13.63
N LYS A 86 22.30 -15.60 13.18
CA LYS A 86 22.60 -15.77 11.74
C LYS A 86 21.67 -16.76 11.02
N ASP A 87 21.06 -17.66 11.77
CA ASP A 87 20.11 -18.68 11.30
C ASP A 87 18.64 -18.28 11.53
N GLU A 88 18.38 -17.00 11.79
CA GLU A 88 17.06 -16.43 11.96
C GLU A 88 16.70 -15.52 10.76
N ILE A 89 15.43 -15.55 10.37
CA ILE A 89 14.88 -14.69 9.32
C ILE A 89 13.52 -14.11 9.76
N ALA A 90 13.27 -12.85 9.42
CA ALA A 90 11.91 -12.29 9.43
C ALA A 90 11.44 -12.20 7.98
N ILE A 91 10.26 -12.75 7.68
CA ILE A 91 9.71 -12.80 6.32
C ILE A 91 8.50 -11.90 6.19
N ASP A 92 8.22 -11.47 4.96
CA ASP A 92 7.02 -10.71 4.67
C ASP A 92 5.76 -11.47 5.10
N ARG A 93 4.82 -10.75 5.73
CA ARG A 93 3.58 -11.35 6.27
C ARG A 93 2.72 -11.97 5.16
N MET A 94 2.58 -11.27 4.03
CA MET A 94 1.73 -11.75 2.95
C MET A 94 2.31 -13.02 2.30
N TYR A 95 3.63 -13.06 2.11
CA TYR A 95 4.31 -14.27 1.67
C TYR A 95 4.11 -15.42 2.66
N ALA A 96 4.25 -15.15 3.97
CA ALA A 96 4.03 -16.14 5.01
C ALA A 96 2.60 -16.68 5.03
N ASP A 97 1.60 -15.78 4.94
CA ASP A 97 0.19 -16.16 4.93
C ASP A 97 -0.19 -17.01 3.70
N ASN A 98 0.43 -16.76 2.54
CA ASN A 98 0.17 -17.50 1.30
C ASN A 98 0.91 -18.85 1.20
N ASN A 99 1.93 -19.06 2.04
CA ASN A 99 2.70 -20.31 2.12
C ASN A 99 2.46 -21.04 3.46
N ASP A 100 1.41 -20.70 4.19
CA ASP A 100 1.03 -21.32 5.47
C ASP A 100 2.14 -21.30 6.54
N LEU A 101 3.06 -20.32 6.49
CA LEU A 101 4.21 -20.18 7.38
C LEU A 101 3.86 -19.34 8.62
N GLN A 102 4.42 -19.75 9.75
CA GLN A 102 4.23 -19.09 11.04
C GLN A 102 5.58 -18.81 11.73
N VAL A 103 5.54 -17.91 12.72
CA VAL A 103 6.70 -17.69 13.60
C VAL A 103 7.03 -19.00 14.34
N GLY A 104 8.27 -19.44 14.20
CA GLY A 104 8.80 -20.70 14.72
C GLY A 104 9.04 -21.77 13.68
N ASP A 105 8.48 -21.63 12.47
CA ASP A 105 8.73 -22.56 11.39
C ASP A 105 10.14 -22.43 10.85
N VAL A 106 10.63 -23.49 10.21
CA VAL A 106 11.92 -23.52 9.54
C VAL A 106 11.69 -23.61 8.04
N ILE A 107 12.42 -22.80 7.30
CA ILE A 107 12.45 -22.82 5.83
C ILE A 107 13.88 -23.00 5.36
N SER A 108 14.09 -23.50 4.16
CA SER A 108 15.41 -23.58 3.54
C SER A 108 15.56 -22.45 2.52
N VAL A 109 16.59 -21.61 2.66
CA VAL A 109 16.94 -20.54 1.72
C VAL A 109 18.40 -20.69 1.33
N ASP A 110 18.71 -20.73 0.04
CA ASP A 110 20.06 -21.07 -0.45
C ASP A 110 20.61 -22.35 0.23
N LYS A 111 19.74 -23.37 0.37
CA LYS A 111 20.05 -24.66 1.02
C LYS A 111 20.46 -24.53 2.49
N LYS A 112 20.14 -23.45 3.15
CA LYS A 112 20.37 -23.21 4.58
C LYS A 112 19.06 -23.18 5.32
N GLU A 113 18.93 -23.94 6.37
CA GLU A 113 17.78 -23.89 7.26
C GLU A 113 17.80 -22.61 8.09
N LEU A 114 16.71 -21.85 7.98
CA LEU A 114 16.51 -20.59 8.71
C LEU A 114 15.22 -20.67 9.51
N THR A 115 15.26 -20.23 10.76
CA THR A 115 14.06 -20.14 11.61
C THR A 115 13.34 -18.82 11.37
N VAL A 116 12.06 -18.88 11.05
CA VAL A 116 11.19 -17.70 10.93
C VAL A 116 10.90 -17.14 12.32
N THR A 117 11.51 -16.01 12.67
CA THR A 117 11.36 -15.39 13.99
C THR A 117 10.37 -14.25 14.02
N GLY A 118 10.07 -13.66 12.88
CA GLY A 118 9.13 -12.55 12.76
C GLY A 118 8.42 -12.50 11.43
N LEU A 119 7.23 -11.93 11.46
CA LEU A 119 6.48 -11.53 10.27
C LEU A 119 6.53 -10.02 10.17
N VAL A 120 6.89 -9.52 8.99
CA VAL A 120 7.10 -8.08 8.74
C VAL A 120 6.23 -7.58 7.61
N ALA A 121 6.03 -6.27 7.56
CA ALA A 121 5.51 -5.55 6.41
C ALA A 121 6.49 -4.44 6.02
N LEU A 122 6.63 -4.22 4.73
CA LEU A 122 7.61 -3.30 4.17
C LEU A 122 6.88 -2.33 3.23
N SER A 123 6.97 -1.03 3.49
CA SER A 123 6.26 -0.03 2.69
C SER A 123 6.83 0.10 1.27
N ASP A 124 8.09 -0.29 1.05
CA ASP A 124 8.72 -0.40 -0.27
C ASP A 124 8.36 -1.71 -1.02
N TYR A 125 7.68 -2.65 -0.34
CA TYR A 125 7.12 -3.89 -0.88
C TYR A 125 5.67 -4.09 -0.42
N SER A 126 4.86 -3.05 -0.43
CA SER A 126 3.43 -3.17 -0.09
C SER A 126 2.67 -4.12 -1.01
N ALA A 127 3.15 -4.28 -2.25
CA ALA A 127 2.78 -5.34 -3.18
C ALA A 127 4.05 -6.11 -3.59
N LEU A 128 4.03 -7.44 -3.50
CA LEU A 128 5.22 -8.29 -3.65
C LEU A 128 5.59 -8.52 -5.13
N PHE A 129 5.90 -7.44 -5.84
CA PHE A 129 6.46 -7.53 -7.19
C PHE A 129 7.93 -7.96 -7.15
N SER A 130 8.27 -9.04 -7.85
CA SER A 130 9.65 -9.46 -8.05
C SER A 130 10.40 -8.52 -8.98
N ASN A 131 9.71 -8.04 -10.02
CA ASN A 131 10.20 -7.04 -10.96
C ASN A 131 9.16 -5.96 -11.20
N SER A 132 9.59 -4.71 -11.37
CA SER A 132 8.70 -3.57 -11.64
C SER A 132 8.04 -3.62 -13.03
N SER A 133 8.49 -4.51 -13.92
CA SER A 133 7.89 -4.75 -15.24
C SER A 133 6.82 -5.84 -15.24
N ASP A 134 6.63 -6.55 -14.15
CA ASP A 134 5.63 -7.60 -14.05
C ASP A 134 4.23 -7.00 -14.08
N MET A 135 3.28 -7.68 -14.72
CA MET A 135 1.89 -7.21 -14.78
C MET A 135 1.12 -7.46 -13.47
N MET A 136 1.54 -8.46 -12.70
CA MET A 136 0.93 -8.85 -11.42
C MET A 136 2.03 -9.38 -10.50
N PHE A 137 1.86 -9.18 -9.21
CA PHE A 137 2.69 -9.80 -8.20
C PHE A 137 2.18 -11.20 -7.83
N ASP A 138 3.07 -12.05 -7.35
CA ASP A 138 2.75 -13.41 -6.90
C ASP A 138 3.37 -13.64 -5.51
N ALA A 139 2.56 -13.42 -4.48
CA ALA A 139 2.98 -13.55 -3.09
C ALA A 139 3.15 -15.03 -2.62
N VAL A 140 2.85 -16.00 -3.46
CA VAL A 140 3.20 -17.42 -3.23
C VAL A 140 4.64 -17.67 -3.66
N LYS A 141 5.01 -17.15 -4.84
CA LYS A 141 6.30 -17.44 -5.48
C LYS A 141 7.40 -16.42 -5.18
N PHE A 142 7.05 -15.27 -4.63
CA PHE A 142 8.01 -14.23 -4.29
C PHE A 142 7.72 -13.65 -2.91
N GLY A 143 8.77 -13.58 -2.08
CA GLY A 143 8.75 -12.96 -0.77
C GLY A 143 9.96 -12.09 -0.50
N VAL A 144 9.90 -11.36 0.60
CA VAL A 144 11.02 -10.56 1.11
C VAL A 144 11.38 -11.03 2.51
N GLY A 145 12.69 -11.17 2.74
CA GLY A 145 13.25 -11.62 4.02
C GLY A 145 14.27 -10.63 4.58
N ILE A 146 14.23 -10.45 5.88
CA ILE A 146 15.16 -9.59 6.61
C ILE A 146 16.02 -10.48 7.53
N MET A 147 17.32 -10.30 7.47
CA MET A 147 18.30 -11.05 8.26
C MET A 147 19.20 -10.13 9.07
N THR A 148 19.90 -10.70 10.03
CA THR A 148 21.06 -10.02 10.64
C THR A 148 22.15 -9.82 9.59
N GLU A 149 23.07 -8.90 9.82
CA GLU A 149 24.23 -8.72 8.95
C GLU A 149 25.04 -10.01 8.81
N GLU A 150 25.31 -10.71 9.93
CA GLU A 150 26.04 -11.98 9.94
C GLU A 150 25.30 -13.08 9.14
N GLY A 151 23.97 -13.16 9.28
CA GLY A 151 23.15 -14.12 8.52
C GLY A 151 23.17 -13.86 7.04
N TYR A 152 22.98 -12.60 6.65
CA TYR A 152 23.02 -12.17 5.26
C TYR A 152 24.39 -12.42 4.61
N ASP A 153 25.48 -12.10 5.30
CA ASP A 153 26.84 -12.32 4.80
C ASP A 153 27.21 -13.81 4.72
N ALA A 154 26.49 -14.67 5.45
CA ALA A 154 26.65 -16.12 5.35
C ALA A 154 25.99 -16.73 4.11
N ILE A 155 25.01 -16.06 3.49
CA ILE A 155 24.41 -16.47 2.20
C ILE A 155 25.41 -16.19 1.08
N THR A 156 25.39 -17.01 0.01
CA THR A 156 26.28 -16.80 -1.15
C THR A 156 26.14 -15.42 -1.76
N ASP A 157 27.23 -14.88 -2.31
CA ASP A 157 27.24 -13.60 -3.03
C ASP A 157 26.99 -13.75 -4.55
N ASP A 158 26.73 -14.96 -5.03
CA ASP A 158 26.56 -15.24 -6.48
C ASP A 158 25.39 -14.45 -7.09
N HIS A 159 24.37 -14.17 -6.29
CA HIS A 159 23.18 -13.44 -6.72
C HIS A 159 23.05 -12.03 -6.12
N ILE A 160 24.15 -11.47 -5.56
CA ILE A 160 24.10 -10.13 -4.97
C ILE A 160 23.79 -9.06 -6.01
N LYS A 161 22.88 -8.15 -5.66
CA LYS A 161 22.58 -6.93 -6.41
C LYS A 161 23.04 -5.72 -5.61
N TYR A 162 23.93 -4.92 -6.18
CA TYR A 162 24.36 -3.66 -5.60
C TYR A 162 23.29 -2.60 -5.83
N CYS A 163 22.21 -2.69 -5.03
CA CYS A 163 21.09 -1.78 -5.06
C CYS A 163 21.29 -0.65 -4.05
N TYR A 164 20.99 0.56 -4.46
CA TYR A 164 21.06 1.76 -3.63
C TYR A 164 19.73 2.45 -3.64
N SER A 165 19.20 2.76 -2.46
CA SER A 165 18.04 3.65 -2.30
C SER A 165 18.50 5.09 -2.21
N TRP A 166 17.73 6.03 -2.74
CA TRP A 166 17.99 7.45 -2.50
C TRP A 166 16.79 8.17 -1.88
N LYS A 167 17.13 9.22 -1.15
CA LYS A 167 16.16 10.20 -0.64
C LYS A 167 16.61 11.59 -1.10
N TYR A 168 15.67 12.41 -1.58
CA TYR A 168 15.94 13.83 -1.78
C TYR A 168 16.09 14.54 -0.43
N ASP A 169 16.98 15.52 -0.33
CA ASP A 169 17.13 16.34 0.89
C ASP A 169 15.85 17.12 1.23
N THR A 170 15.04 17.35 0.23
CA THR A 170 13.71 17.96 0.36
C THR A 170 12.75 17.16 -0.52
N GLU A 171 11.60 16.75 0.02
CA GLU A 171 10.60 16.03 -0.78
C GLU A 171 10.08 16.92 -1.93
N PRO A 172 9.91 16.36 -3.14
CA PRO A 172 9.31 17.07 -4.26
C PRO A 172 7.86 17.44 -3.94
N LYS A 173 7.37 18.56 -4.47
CA LYS A 173 6.02 19.08 -4.20
C LYS A 173 4.92 18.23 -4.82
N ASP A 174 5.22 17.66 -5.97
CA ASP A 174 4.30 16.83 -6.73
C ASP A 174 5.08 15.84 -7.62
N GLU A 175 4.33 14.94 -8.28
CA GLU A 175 4.92 13.93 -9.16
C GLU A 175 5.62 14.51 -10.39
N ASN A 176 5.25 15.70 -10.85
CA ASN A 176 5.92 16.33 -12.00
C ASN A 176 7.33 16.84 -11.60
N GLU A 177 7.43 17.48 -10.43
CA GLU A 177 8.73 17.90 -9.89
C GLU A 177 9.61 16.67 -9.58
N GLU A 178 9.00 15.59 -9.04
CA GLU A 178 9.71 14.32 -8.80
C GLU A 178 10.27 13.73 -10.11
N LYS A 179 9.50 13.75 -11.19
CA LYS A 179 9.95 13.28 -12.51
C LYS A 179 11.10 14.12 -13.07
N GLU A 180 10.98 15.45 -12.98
CA GLU A 180 12.05 16.35 -13.44
C GLU A 180 13.37 16.10 -12.70
N TRP A 181 13.31 16.04 -11.35
CA TRP A 181 14.51 15.75 -10.55
C TRP A 181 15.06 14.35 -10.79
N SER A 182 14.18 13.37 -11.02
CA SER A 182 14.55 12.00 -11.35
C SER A 182 15.28 11.91 -12.69
N ASP A 183 14.81 12.64 -13.70
CA ASP A 183 15.45 12.67 -15.03
C ASP A 183 16.83 13.31 -14.96
N ASP A 184 17.00 14.41 -14.21
CA ASP A 184 18.29 15.03 -13.97
C ASP A 184 19.26 14.08 -13.23
N PHE A 185 18.75 13.38 -12.20
CA PHE A 185 19.55 12.49 -11.37
C PHE A 185 20.04 11.26 -12.14
N VAL A 186 19.21 10.66 -12.99
CA VAL A 186 19.62 9.49 -13.79
C VAL A 186 20.74 9.82 -14.77
N GLU A 187 20.77 11.04 -15.34
CA GLU A 187 21.86 11.48 -16.20
C GLU A 187 23.19 11.53 -15.44
N VAL A 188 23.17 12.06 -14.21
CA VAL A 188 24.37 12.11 -13.35
C VAL A 188 24.82 10.71 -12.93
N LEU A 189 23.88 9.82 -12.57
CA LEU A 189 24.16 8.43 -12.26
C LEU A 189 24.82 7.69 -13.41
N ALA A 190 24.26 7.81 -14.62
CA ALA A 190 24.81 7.17 -15.82
C ALA A 190 26.21 7.68 -16.19
N ALA A 191 26.50 8.96 -15.92
CA ALA A 191 27.81 9.55 -16.17
C ALA A 191 28.90 9.13 -15.16
N HIS A 192 28.51 8.68 -13.95
CA HIS A 192 29.45 8.51 -12.84
C HIS A 192 29.44 7.13 -12.18
N SER A 193 28.56 6.22 -12.64
CA SER A 193 28.47 4.85 -12.15
C SER A 193 28.26 3.85 -13.28
N SER A 194 28.53 2.57 -13.02
CA SER A 194 28.13 1.46 -13.91
C SER A 194 26.66 1.09 -13.69
N LEU A 195 25.76 2.02 -14.05
CA LEU A 195 24.33 1.90 -13.83
C LEU A 195 23.75 0.71 -14.63
N THR A 196 23.05 -0.19 -13.95
CA THR A 196 22.38 -1.37 -14.57
C THR A 196 20.87 -1.32 -14.45
N GLY A 197 20.34 -0.55 -13.50
CA GLY A 197 18.91 -0.35 -13.31
C GLY A 197 18.62 0.96 -12.60
N TYR A 198 17.49 1.58 -12.93
CA TYR A 198 17.02 2.82 -12.32
C TYR A 198 15.51 2.76 -12.15
N LEU A 199 15.02 2.94 -10.93
CA LEU A 199 13.63 2.78 -10.60
C LEU A 199 13.19 3.88 -9.62
N PRO A 200 12.68 5.02 -10.11
CA PRO A 200 12.11 6.04 -9.23
C PRO A 200 10.80 5.55 -8.57
N ARG A 201 10.47 6.08 -7.39
CA ARG A 201 9.30 5.69 -6.61
C ARG A 201 8.01 5.73 -7.42
N TYR A 202 7.79 6.75 -8.24
CA TYR A 202 6.59 6.86 -9.08
C TYR A 202 6.48 5.76 -10.15
N GLY A 203 7.57 5.09 -10.51
CA GLY A 203 7.62 3.94 -11.42
C GLY A 203 7.68 2.58 -10.72
N ASN A 204 7.85 2.56 -9.39
CA ASN A 204 8.01 1.33 -8.63
C ASN A 204 6.66 0.72 -8.24
N GLN A 205 6.26 -0.36 -8.94
CA GLN A 205 5.00 -1.04 -8.69
C GLN A 205 4.92 -1.66 -7.29
N ALA A 206 6.02 -2.14 -6.72
CA ALA A 206 6.04 -2.70 -5.38
C ALA A 206 5.62 -1.66 -4.32
N ILE A 207 5.86 -0.38 -4.59
CA ILE A 207 5.44 0.75 -3.76
C ILE A 207 4.05 1.25 -4.17
N LYS A 208 3.87 1.60 -5.46
CA LYS A 208 2.74 2.38 -5.96
C LYS A 208 1.44 1.58 -6.16
N PHE A 209 1.54 0.33 -6.55
CA PHE A 209 0.39 -0.48 -6.96
C PHE A 209 -0.72 -0.50 -5.92
N THR A 210 -0.38 -0.68 -4.65
CA THR A 210 -1.35 -0.71 -3.54
C THR A 210 -2.12 0.60 -3.40
N GLY A 211 -1.42 1.74 -3.50
CA GLY A 211 -2.04 3.06 -3.43
C GLY A 211 -2.94 3.36 -4.64
N ASP A 212 -2.48 2.99 -5.83
CA ASP A 212 -3.21 3.19 -7.08
C ASP A 212 -4.48 2.34 -7.12
N ASP A 213 -4.42 1.08 -6.66
CA ASP A 213 -5.58 0.19 -6.55
C ASP A 213 -6.61 0.73 -5.55
N MET A 214 -6.18 1.05 -4.33
CA MET A 214 -7.07 1.67 -3.34
C MET A 214 -7.65 3.00 -3.80
N GLY A 215 -6.88 3.80 -4.55
CA GLY A 215 -7.32 5.05 -5.14
C GLY A 215 -8.36 4.84 -6.23
N GLY A 216 -8.16 3.84 -7.09
CA GLY A 216 -9.08 3.41 -8.12
C GLY A 216 -10.41 2.91 -7.54
N ASP A 217 -10.36 2.07 -6.52
CA ASP A 217 -11.54 1.57 -5.81
C ASP A 217 -12.34 2.71 -5.18
N LYS A 218 -11.67 3.65 -4.54
CA LYS A 218 -12.30 4.85 -3.97
C LYS A 218 -13.02 5.65 -5.05
N ALA A 219 -12.37 5.93 -6.18
CA ALA A 219 -12.96 6.68 -7.29
C ALA A 219 -14.18 5.96 -7.87
N MET A 220 -14.10 4.64 -8.04
CA MET A 220 -15.22 3.82 -8.54
C MET A 220 -16.42 3.87 -7.58
N VAL A 221 -16.19 3.72 -6.28
CA VAL A 221 -17.25 3.81 -5.26
C VAL A 221 -17.87 5.19 -5.21
N GLU A 222 -17.09 6.27 -5.34
CA GLU A 222 -17.59 7.64 -5.41
C GLU A 222 -18.51 7.86 -6.62
N ILE A 223 -18.13 7.39 -7.80
CA ILE A 223 -18.96 7.46 -9.00
C ILE A 223 -20.29 6.69 -8.80
N LEU A 224 -20.19 5.45 -8.27
CA LEU A 224 -21.37 4.64 -7.98
C LEU A 224 -22.31 5.35 -7.00
N LEU A 225 -21.76 5.99 -5.95
CA LEU A 225 -22.54 6.75 -4.99
C LEU A 225 -23.32 7.90 -5.66
N TYR A 226 -22.69 8.67 -6.55
CA TYR A 226 -23.38 9.74 -7.28
C TYR A 226 -24.51 9.20 -8.17
N ILE A 227 -24.29 8.06 -8.85
CA ILE A 227 -25.35 7.41 -9.65
C ILE A 227 -26.53 7.00 -8.76
N LEU A 228 -26.26 6.37 -7.60
CA LEU A 228 -27.30 5.98 -6.64
C LEU A 228 -28.07 7.18 -6.10
N ILE A 229 -27.38 8.29 -5.78
CA ILE A 229 -28.02 9.53 -5.33
C ILE A 229 -28.96 10.07 -6.42
N ALA A 230 -28.55 10.08 -7.69
CA ALA A 230 -29.37 10.53 -8.79
C ALA A 230 -30.63 9.66 -8.97
N ILE A 231 -30.48 8.34 -8.91
CA ILE A 231 -31.60 7.38 -8.99
C ILE A 231 -32.58 7.61 -7.82
N MET A 232 -32.05 7.73 -6.60
CA MET A 232 -32.87 7.97 -5.41
C MET A 232 -33.63 9.30 -5.48
N ALA A 233 -32.98 10.37 -5.95
CA ALA A 233 -33.61 11.65 -6.14
C ALA A 233 -34.77 11.57 -7.16
N PHE A 234 -34.59 10.83 -8.26
CA PHE A 234 -35.65 10.60 -9.25
C PHE A 234 -36.83 9.81 -8.65
N ILE A 235 -36.56 8.71 -7.92
CA ILE A 235 -37.59 7.92 -7.25
C ILE A 235 -38.37 8.78 -6.25
N PHE A 236 -37.70 9.59 -5.44
CA PHE A 236 -38.32 10.51 -4.50
C PHE A 236 -39.23 11.55 -5.23
N ALA A 237 -38.74 12.12 -6.32
CA ALA A 237 -39.49 13.10 -7.09
C ALA A 237 -40.81 12.49 -7.65
N VAL A 238 -40.73 11.30 -8.24
CA VAL A 238 -41.90 10.57 -8.76
C VAL A 238 -42.88 10.19 -7.65
N THR A 239 -42.35 9.65 -6.55
CA THR A 239 -43.19 9.21 -5.41
C THR A 239 -43.90 10.40 -4.76
N THR A 240 -43.18 11.51 -4.53
CA THR A 240 -43.76 12.72 -3.97
C THR A 240 -44.83 13.32 -4.89
N ASN A 241 -44.55 13.38 -6.20
CA ASN A 241 -45.52 13.86 -7.16
C ASN A 241 -46.80 12.99 -7.14
N ASN A 242 -46.68 11.68 -7.13
CA ASN A 242 -47.83 10.76 -7.08
C ASN A 242 -48.61 10.93 -5.77
N THR A 243 -47.95 11.14 -4.65
CA THR A 243 -48.62 11.40 -3.36
C THR A 243 -49.41 12.71 -3.41
N ILE A 244 -48.80 13.79 -3.91
CA ILE A 244 -49.47 15.09 -4.05
C ILE A 244 -50.70 15.00 -4.95
N VAL A 245 -50.60 14.27 -6.08
CA VAL A 245 -51.73 14.10 -7.00
C VAL A 245 -52.85 13.31 -6.34
N LYS A 246 -52.56 12.24 -5.62
CA LYS A 246 -53.56 11.44 -4.90
C LYS A 246 -54.27 12.22 -3.81
N GLU A 247 -53.55 13.10 -3.13
CA GLU A 247 -54.03 13.87 -2.00
C GLU A 247 -54.50 15.30 -2.40
N ALA A 248 -54.59 15.59 -3.68
CA ALA A 248 -54.95 16.94 -4.18
C ALA A 248 -56.24 17.50 -3.59
N SER A 249 -57.27 16.64 -3.38
CA SER A 249 -58.54 17.02 -2.75
C SER A 249 -58.37 17.42 -1.29
N VAL A 250 -57.56 16.64 -0.53
CA VAL A 250 -57.28 16.94 0.87
C VAL A 250 -56.46 18.24 0.98
N ILE A 251 -55.45 18.39 0.14
CA ILE A 251 -54.63 19.63 0.05
C ILE A 251 -55.54 20.83 -0.27
N GLY A 252 -56.47 20.70 -1.21
CA GLY A 252 -57.42 21.75 -1.55
C GLY A 252 -58.31 22.15 -0.35
N THR A 253 -58.84 21.19 0.37
CA THR A 253 -59.66 21.44 1.57
C THR A 253 -58.86 22.14 2.69
N LEU A 254 -57.64 21.70 2.93
CA LEU A 254 -56.73 22.32 3.92
C LEU A 254 -56.38 23.77 3.54
N ARG A 255 -56.16 24.02 2.23
CA ARG A 255 -55.91 25.36 1.71
C ARG A 255 -57.14 26.26 1.90
N ALA A 256 -58.34 25.77 1.65
CA ALA A 256 -59.59 26.49 1.88
C ALA A 256 -59.85 26.76 3.38
N SER A 257 -59.34 25.93 4.29
CA SER A 257 -59.40 26.11 5.72
C SER A 257 -58.33 27.06 6.30
N GLY A 258 -57.50 27.65 5.39
CA GLY A 258 -56.55 28.70 5.80
C GLY A 258 -55.08 28.23 5.99
N TYR A 259 -54.77 26.95 5.74
CA TYR A 259 -53.39 26.46 5.77
C TYR A 259 -52.55 27.14 4.68
N THR A 260 -51.36 27.57 5.08
CA THR A 260 -50.40 28.17 4.13
C THR A 260 -49.68 27.11 3.30
N ARG A 261 -49.17 27.50 2.16
CA ARG A 261 -48.35 26.64 1.29
C ARG A 261 -47.12 26.09 2.02
N ARG A 262 -46.52 26.89 2.93
CA ARG A 262 -45.34 26.52 3.67
C ARG A 262 -45.63 25.43 4.71
N GLU A 263 -46.76 25.53 5.40
CA GLU A 263 -47.17 24.50 6.36
C GLU A 263 -47.44 23.15 5.70
N LEU A 264 -48.12 23.14 4.55
CA LEU A 264 -48.36 21.93 3.80
C LEU A 264 -47.04 21.32 3.27
N LEU A 265 -46.12 22.16 2.75
CA LEU A 265 -44.82 21.70 2.27
C LEU A 265 -43.97 21.10 3.39
N LEU A 266 -43.96 21.74 4.55
CA LEU A 266 -43.25 21.20 5.72
C LEU A 266 -43.87 19.87 6.18
N HIS A 267 -45.19 19.74 6.14
CA HIS A 267 -45.88 18.49 6.50
C HIS A 267 -45.46 17.33 5.57
N TYR A 268 -45.53 17.51 4.24
CA TYR A 268 -45.20 16.47 3.28
C TYR A 268 -43.69 16.14 3.20
N LEU A 269 -42.82 17.09 3.54
CA LEU A 269 -41.37 16.87 3.58
C LEU A 269 -40.85 16.34 4.92
N SER A 270 -41.62 16.47 6.00
CA SER A 270 -41.16 16.09 7.35
C SER A 270 -40.73 14.62 7.45
N LEU A 271 -41.52 13.71 6.91
CA LEU A 271 -41.23 12.29 6.95
C LEU A 271 -40.01 11.89 6.10
N PRO A 272 -39.90 12.30 4.82
CA PRO A 272 -38.69 12.09 4.01
C PRO A 272 -37.43 12.63 4.65
N VAL A 273 -37.48 13.86 5.19
CA VAL A 273 -36.34 14.48 5.86
C VAL A 273 -35.93 13.70 7.12
N LEU A 274 -36.90 13.28 7.95
CA LEU A 274 -36.65 12.50 9.14
C LEU A 274 -35.98 11.16 8.80
N ILE A 275 -36.51 10.44 7.80
CA ILE A 275 -35.95 9.16 7.33
C ILE A 275 -34.52 9.37 6.82
N THR A 276 -34.28 10.43 6.03
CA THR A 276 -32.94 10.74 5.51
C THR A 276 -31.93 10.98 6.65
N ILE A 277 -32.32 11.77 7.67
CA ILE A 277 -31.45 12.03 8.82
C ILE A 277 -31.15 10.74 9.59
N LEU A 278 -32.18 9.94 9.88
CA LEU A 278 -31.98 8.67 10.57
C LEU A 278 -31.09 7.70 9.79
N SER A 279 -31.34 7.58 8.49
CA SER A 279 -30.54 6.74 7.60
C SER A 279 -29.08 7.23 7.52
N ALA A 280 -28.86 8.53 7.49
CA ALA A 280 -27.50 9.11 7.49
C ALA A 280 -26.76 8.79 8.80
N VAL A 281 -27.43 8.91 9.93
CA VAL A 281 -26.83 8.58 11.25
C VAL A 281 -26.48 7.09 11.32
N ILE A 282 -27.42 6.22 10.97
CA ILE A 282 -27.22 4.75 10.99
C ILE A 282 -26.11 4.37 10.01
N GLY A 283 -26.13 4.91 8.78
CA GLY A 283 -25.13 4.65 7.76
C GLY A 283 -23.72 5.07 8.17
N ASN A 284 -23.59 6.23 8.81
CA ASN A 284 -22.30 6.68 9.36
C ASN A 284 -21.79 5.78 10.49
N ILE A 285 -22.65 5.38 11.41
CA ILE A 285 -22.28 4.45 12.49
C ILE A 285 -21.81 3.11 11.92
N LEU A 286 -22.57 2.50 11.01
CA LEU A 286 -22.21 1.24 10.38
C LEU A 286 -20.94 1.36 9.52
N GLY A 287 -20.81 2.44 8.78
CA GLY A 287 -19.63 2.72 7.97
C GLY A 287 -18.37 2.81 8.80
N TYR A 288 -18.42 3.49 9.93
CA TYR A 288 -17.26 3.69 10.79
C TYR A 288 -16.93 2.48 11.68
N THR A 289 -17.90 1.66 12.05
CA THR A 289 -17.69 0.52 12.97
C THR A 289 -17.53 -0.81 12.24
N VAL A 290 -18.42 -1.14 11.33
CA VAL A 290 -18.48 -2.48 10.69
C VAL A 290 -17.77 -2.49 9.35
N PHE A 291 -18.16 -1.59 8.45
CA PHE A 291 -17.63 -1.59 7.08
C PHE A 291 -16.17 -1.18 7.00
N LYS A 292 -15.71 -0.30 7.90
CA LYS A 292 -14.30 0.06 8.00
C LYS A 292 -13.42 -1.17 8.22
N ASP A 293 -13.79 -2.03 9.19
CA ASP A 293 -13.00 -3.21 9.53
C ASP A 293 -13.06 -4.28 8.43
N ILE A 294 -14.22 -4.44 7.78
CA ILE A 294 -14.34 -5.34 6.62
C ILE A 294 -13.43 -4.88 5.47
N CYS A 295 -13.48 -3.60 5.10
CA CYS A 295 -12.63 -3.07 4.03
C CYS A 295 -11.14 -3.14 4.40
N ALA A 296 -10.79 -2.81 5.64
CA ALA A 296 -9.41 -2.95 6.10
C ALA A 296 -8.93 -4.40 5.99
N GLY A 297 -9.74 -5.37 6.42
CA GLY A 297 -9.42 -6.79 6.33
C GLY A 297 -9.21 -7.26 4.89
N MET A 298 -9.99 -6.76 3.93
CA MET A 298 -9.80 -7.07 2.50
C MET A 298 -8.44 -6.60 2.00
N TYR A 299 -8.06 -5.34 2.29
CA TYR A 299 -6.76 -4.81 1.85
C TYR A 299 -5.58 -5.47 2.58
N TYR A 300 -5.71 -5.79 3.86
CA TYR A 300 -4.69 -6.56 4.59
C TYR A 300 -4.54 -7.99 4.06
N GLY A 301 -5.61 -8.60 3.53
CA GLY A 301 -5.54 -9.90 2.85
C GLY A 301 -4.94 -9.84 1.45
N SER A 302 -4.92 -8.66 0.82
CA SER A 302 -4.45 -8.47 -0.55
C SER A 302 -3.05 -7.87 -0.65
N TYR A 303 -2.59 -7.13 0.38
CA TYR A 303 -1.33 -6.37 0.37
C TYR A 303 -0.55 -6.51 1.67
N SER A 304 0.78 -6.37 1.56
CA SER A 304 1.68 -6.35 2.70
C SER A 304 1.76 -4.94 3.30
N LEU A 305 0.68 -4.52 3.94
CA LEU A 305 0.61 -3.20 4.57
C LEU A 305 1.04 -3.26 6.04
N PRO A 306 1.78 -2.25 6.54
CA PRO A 306 1.99 -2.06 7.97
C PRO A 306 0.65 -1.95 8.71
N THR A 307 0.61 -2.41 9.97
CA THR A 307 -0.60 -2.29 10.80
C THR A 307 -1.04 -0.85 10.94
N TYR A 308 -2.30 -0.62 10.70
CA TYR A 308 -2.99 0.60 11.06
C TYR A 308 -3.23 0.61 12.58
N GLN A 309 -2.54 1.49 13.29
CA GLN A 309 -2.76 1.74 14.73
C GLN A 309 -3.43 3.08 14.92
#